data_8ac73f9dc9d08f06ae204f6920420535
#
_entry.id   8ac73f9dc9d08f06ae204f6920420535
#
_cell.length_a   1.000
_cell.length_b   1.000
_cell.length_c   1.000
_cell.angle_alpha   90.00
_cell.angle_beta   90.00
_cell.angle_gamma   90.00
#
_symmetry.space_group_name_H-M   'P 1'
#
loop_
_entity.id
_entity.type
_entity.pdbx_description
1 polymer ?
#
loop_
_entity_poly.entity_id
_entity_poly.type
_entity_poly.pdbx_seq_one_letter_code
_entity_poly.pdbx_strand_id
1 'polypeptide(L)'
;VVAASALAGFICGPQDFAEKPAGTAVRRAQSKPPADVSVEIIEGFPPSVRGRVLFIDKDNLNTDGIYAGKHTYRDDMTPEQMAAVTFENYDPNFNALYQKGDVVVGGLNFGTGSSREQAATALKFKGIPCVIAASFSETYKRNAFNNGFVVFECPELVTHLRASLTNRTPTTVASEITID
;
A
#
# COMPACT_ATOMS: atom_id res chain seq x y z
N VAL A 1 17.29 21.35 -2.35
CA VAL A 1 17.53 22.59 -1.59
C VAL A 1 18.15 22.23 -0.24
N VAL A 2 17.48 21.48 0.67
CA VAL A 2 17.98 21.22 2.05
C VAL A 2 19.40 20.65 2.09
N ALA A 3 19.67 19.56 1.35
CA ALA A 3 21.00 18.94 1.32
C ALA A 3 22.07 19.88 0.73
N ALA A 4 21.73 20.62 -0.32
CA ALA A 4 22.62 21.60 -0.92
C ALA A 4 22.96 22.73 0.06
N SER A 5 21.95 23.27 0.74
CA SER A 5 22.12 24.32 1.75
C SER A 5 22.94 23.87 2.97
N ALA A 6 22.76 22.59 3.39
CA ALA A 6 23.54 22.03 4.49
C ALA A 6 25.04 21.92 4.15
N LEU A 7 25.36 21.61 2.90
CA LEU A 7 26.75 21.56 2.43
C LEU A 7 27.37 22.96 2.22
N ALA A 8 26.55 23.91 1.73
CA ALA A 8 27.00 25.26 1.45
C ALA A 8 27.09 26.18 2.68
N GLY A 9 26.34 25.87 3.73
CA GLY A 9 26.22 26.73 4.93
C GLY A 9 25.30 27.95 4.74
N PHE A 10 24.59 28.03 3.60
CA PHE A 10 23.57 29.05 3.29
C PHE A 10 22.47 28.47 2.39
N ILE A 11 21.32 29.13 2.28
CA ILE A 11 20.19 28.64 1.47
C ILE A 11 20.54 28.72 -0.01
N CYS A 12 20.65 27.55 -0.69
CA CYS A 12 21.01 27.45 -2.09
C CYS A 12 20.34 26.25 -2.78
N GLY A 13 20.36 26.23 -4.11
CA GLY A 13 19.92 25.10 -4.93
C GLY A 13 21.03 24.13 -5.33
N PRO A 14 20.71 22.96 -5.84
CA PRO A 14 21.73 22.01 -6.34
C PRO A 14 22.61 22.58 -7.46
N GLN A 15 22.10 23.53 -8.24
CA GLN A 15 22.78 24.20 -9.34
C GLN A 15 23.90 25.16 -8.89
N ASP A 16 23.89 25.54 -7.61
CA ASP A 16 24.86 26.48 -7.05
C ASP A 16 26.19 25.79 -6.69
N PHE A 17 26.28 24.46 -6.88
CA PHE A 17 27.49 23.70 -6.73
C PHE A 17 28.20 23.56 -8.08
N ALA A 18 29.43 24.07 -8.17
CA ALA A 18 30.26 24.05 -9.37
C ALA A 18 30.75 22.64 -9.76
N GLU A 19 30.80 21.70 -8.84
CA GLU A 19 31.22 20.32 -9.10
C GLU A 19 30.11 19.34 -8.74
N LYS A 20 29.71 18.49 -9.70
CA LYS A 20 28.96 17.28 -9.37
C LYS A 20 29.83 16.43 -8.46
N PRO A 21 29.40 16.06 -7.24
CA PRO A 21 30.13 15.09 -6.45
C PRO A 21 30.31 13.84 -7.31
N ALA A 22 31.54 13.34 -7.41
CA ALA A 22 31.82 12.09 -8.11
C ALA A 22 30.86 11.03 -7.60
N GLY A 23 30.04 10.47 -8.51
CA GLY A 23 28.99 9.54 -8.13
C GLY A 23 29.60 8.39 -7.34
N THR A 24 29.33 8.34 -6.04
CA THR A 24 29.67 7.19 -5.24
C THR A 24 28.89 6.02 -5.81
N ALA A 25 29.60 5.09 -6.46
CA ALA A 25 28.98 3.88 -6.93
C ALA A 25 28.36 3.16 -5.74
N VAL A 26 27.04 3.25 -5.61
CA VAL A 26 26.31 2.49 -4.59
C VAL A 26 26.46 1.02 -4.98
N ARG A 27 27.41 0.33 -4.32
CA ARG A 27 27.45 -1.12 -4.38
C ARG A 27 26.15 -1.62 -3.76
N ARG A 28 25.20 -2.04 -4.59
CA ARG A 28 24.10 -2.85 -4.13
C ARG A 28 24.72 -4.10 -3.48
N ALA A 29 24.60 -4.21 -2.17
CA ALA A 29 24.89 -5.46 -1.50
C ALA A 29 24.02 -6.52 -2.20
N GLN A 30 24.64 -7.53 -2.80
CA GLN A 30 23.90 -8.70 -3.25
C GLN A 30 23.36 -9.34 -1.98
N SER A 31 22.03 -9.21 -1.78
CA SER A 31 21.36 -9.96 -0.74
C SER A 31 21.63 -11.44 -1.05
N LYS A 32 22.30 -12.14 -0.12
CA LYS A 32 22.34 -13.58 -0.13
C LYS A 32 20.89 -14.07 -0.24
N PRO A 33 20.56 -15.03 -1.12
CA PRO A 33 19.23 -15.64 -1.06
C PRO A 33 19.00 -16.10 0.38
N PRO A 34 17.81 -15.88 0.94
CA PRO A 34 17.52 -16.35 2.30
C PRO A 34 17.80 -17.85 2.32
N ALA A 35 18.57 -18.29 3.31
CA ALA A 35 18.64 -19.70 3.63
C ALA A 35 17.21 -20.20 3.85
N ASP A 36 16.89 -21.45 3.50
CA ASP A 36 15.59 -22.07 3.81
C ASP A 36 15.26 -21.83 5.29
N VAL A 37 14.55 -20.76 5.55
CA VAL A 37 14.03 -20.46 6.88
C VAL A 37 12.72 -21.22 6.96
N SER A 38 12.66 -22.28 7.76
CA SER A 38 11.38 -22.86 8.15
C SER A 38 10.61 -21.79 8.90
N VAL A 39 9.60 -21.23 8.24
CA VAL A 39 8.72 -20.23 8.85
C VAL A 39 7.77 -20.97 9.77
N GLU A 40 7.91 -20.75 11.08
CA GLU A 40 6.94 -21.24 12.06
C GLU A 40 5.69 -20.34 11.95
N ILE A 41 4.56 -20.93 11.54
CA ILE A 41 3.30 -20.20 11.46
C ILE A 41 2.82 -19.92 12.89
N ILE A 42 2.66 -18.64 13.22
CA ILE A 42 2.17 -18.22 14.54
C ILE A 42 0.72 -18.73 14.72
N GLU A 43 0.42 -19.29 15.88
CA GLU A 43 -0.94 -19.75 16.21
C GLU A 43 -1.97 -18.66 15.97
N GLY A 44 -3.03 -18.99 15.22
CA GLY A 44 -4.09 -18.05 14.83
C GLY A 44 -3.86 -17.32 13.49
N PHE A 45 -2.69 -17.47 12.86
CA PHE A 45 -2.50 -17.00 11.50
C PHE A 45 -3.12 -18.00 10.51
N PRO A 46 -3.97 -17.55 9.55
CA PRO A 46 -4.58 -18.48 8.60
C PRO A 46 -3.52 -19.12 7.70
N PRO A 47 -3.60 -20.43 7.43
CA PRO A 47 -2.64 -21.13 6.57
C PRO A 47 -2.72 -20.63 5.10
N SER A 48 -3.86 -20.12 4.70
CA SER A 48 -4.06 -19.52 3.40
C SER A 48 -5.12 -18.43 3.44
N VAL A 49 -5.05 -17.49 2.50
CA VAL A 49 -6.05 -16.44 2.28
C VAL A 49 -6.69 -16.66 0.92
N ARG A 50 -8.01 -16.76 0.87
CA ARG A 50 -8.77 -16.88 -0.38
C ARG A 50 -9.83 -15.81 -0.48
N GLY A 51 -9.93 -15.15 -1.63
CA GLY A 51 -10.95 -14.13 -1.87
C GLY A 51 -10.98 -13.66 -3.32
N ARG A 52 -12.09 -12.99 -3.68
CA ARG A 52 -12.16 -12.28 -4.97
C ARG A 52 -11.20 -11.10 -4.94
N VAL A 53 -10.65 -10.76 -6.08
CA VAL A 53 -9.79 -9.59 -6.23
C VAL A 53 -10.64 -8.34 -6.50
N LEU A 54 -10.45 -7.31 -5.67
CA LEU A 54 -10.86 -5.95 -5.97
C LEU A 54 -9.63 -5.19 -6.47
N PHE A 55 -9.49 -5.11 -7.79
CA PHE A 55 -8.35 -4.46 -8.42
C PHE A 55 -8.54 -2.96 -8.51
N ILE A 56 -7.68 -2.23 -7.84
CA ILE A 56 -7.56 -0.77 -7.83
C ILE A 56 -6.38 -0.39 -8.71
N ASP A 57 -6.63 -0.19 -10.01
CA ASP A 57 -5.57 0.14 -10.99
C ASP A 57 -5.13 1.60 -10.87
N LYS A 58 -4.52 1.92 -9.75
CA LYS A 58 -4.02 3.27 -9.46
C LYS A 58 -2.63 3.22 -8.85
N ASP A 59 -1.66 3.78 -9.57
CA ASP A 59 -0.35 4.06 -8.99
C ASP A 59 -0.43 5.32 -8.10
N ASN A 60 0.40 5.35 -7.07
CA ASN A 60 0.45 6.44 -6.09
C ASN A 60 -0.91 6.74 -5.42
N LEU A 61 -1.72 5.69 -5.19
CA LEU A 61 -2.93 5.86 -4.40
C LEU A 61 -2.56 6.30 -2.99
N ASN A 62 -2.93 7.52 -2.64
CA ASN A 62 -2.56 8.10 -1.36
C ASN A 62 -3.51 7.66 -0.23
N THR A 63 -3.08 7.89 1.00
CA THR A 63 -3.87 7.55 2.19
C THR A 63 -5.21 8.28 2.24
N ASP A 64 -5.35 9.44 1.60
CA ASP A 64 -6.62 10.17 1.49
C ASP A 64 -7.61 9.48 0.55
N GLY A 65 -7.12 8.82 -0.49
CA GLY A 65 -7.94 7.98 -1.37
C GLY A 65 -8.39 6.70 -0.69
N ILE A 66 -7.63 6.17 0.27
CA ILE A 66 -7.98 4.95 1.03
C ILE A 66 -8.94 5.30 2.18
N TYR A 67 -8.61 6.33 2.96
CA TYR A 67 -9.38 6.80 4.10
C TYR A 67 -9.38 8.34 4.13
N ALA A 68 -10.51 8.94 3.84
CA ALA A 68 -10.62 10.37 3.61
C ALA A 68 -10.23 11.21 4.84
N GLY A 69 -9.46 12.28 4.61
CA GLY A 69 -8.94 13.17 5.66
C GLY A 69 -9.99 13.77 6.55
N LYS A 70 -11.19 14.03 6.03
CA LYS A 70 -12.32 14.55 6.81
C LYS A 70 -12.75 13.63 7.97
N HIS A 71 -12.38 12.35 7.93
CA HIS A 71 -12.68 11.37 8.99
C HIS A 71 -11.50 11.18 9.96
N THR A 72 -10.29 11.64 9.62
CA THR A 72 -9.07 11.36 10.39
C THR A 72 -9.10 11.96 11.80
N TYR A 73 -9.77 13.10 11.96
CA TYR A 73 -9.84 13.85 13.22
C TYR A 73 -11.15 13.62 13.98
N ARG A 74 -11.88 12.58 13.61
CA ARG A 74 -13.11 12.19 14.29
C ARG A 74 -12.81 11.05 15.26
N ASP A 75 -12.64 11.39 16.54
CA ASP A 75 -12.32 10.44 17.61
C ASP A 75 -13.53 9.56 18.00
N ASP A 76 -14.72 9.90 17.51
CA ASP A 76 -15.98 9.23 17.80
C ASP A 76 -16.35 8.11 16.80
N MET A 77 -15.51 7.84 15.80
CA MET A 77 -15.80 6.82 14.78
C MET A 77 -15.58 5.39 15.30
N THR A 78 -16.63 4.58 15.19
CA THR A 78 -16.50 3.14 15.47
C THR A 78 -15.74 2.41 14.33
N PRO A 79 -15.21 1.19 14.59
CA PRO A 79 -14.60 0.37 13.53
C PRO A 79 -15.50 0.16 12.30
N GLU A 80 -16.80 -0.03 12.52
CA GLU A 80 -17.79 -0.22 11.45
C GLU A 80 -17.98 1.05 10.63
N GLN A 81 -18.01 2.21 11.29
CA GLN A 81 -18.08 3.50 10.60
C GLN A 81 -16.82 3.78 9.79
N MET A 82 -15.64 3.44 10.34
CA MET A 82 -14.38 3.56 9.61
C MET A 82 -14.37 2.65 8.37
N ALA A 83 -14.82 1.41 8.52
CA ALA A 83 -14.93 0.45 7.42
C ALA A 83 -15.89 0.92 6.31
N ALA A 84 -16.98 1.60 6.68
CA ALA A 84 -18.01 2.06 5.75
C ALA A 84 -17.53 3.17 4.80
N VAL A 85 -16.51 3.94 5.18
CA VAL A 85 -16.00 5.09 4.39
C VAL A 85 -14.69 4.81 3.64
N THR A 86 -14.24 3.55 3.62
CA THR A 86 -13.03 3.15 2.88
C THR A 86 -13.19 3.40 1.39
N PHE A 87 -12.16 3.94 0.78
CA PHE A 87 -12.06 4.28 -0.65
C PHE A 87 -13.11 5.28 -1.19
N GLU A 88 -13.89 5.94 -0.34
CA GLU A 88 -14.95 6.85 -0.79
C GLU A 88 -14.44 8.01 -1.68
N ASN A 89 -13.20 8.50 -1.43
CA ASN A 89 -12.56 9.54 -2.24
C ASN A 89 -11.98 9.00 -3.56
N TYR A 90 -11.73 7.69 -3.63
CA TYR A 90 -11.18 7.06 -4.82
C TYR A 90 -12.28 6.49 -5.73
N ASP A 91 -13.18 5.73 -5.16
CA ASP A 91 -14.30 5.12 -5.86
C ASP A 91 -15.53 5.07 -4.96
N PRO A 92 -16.50 5.97 -5.15
CA PRO A 92 -17.74 5.98 -4.37
C PRO A 92 -18.54 4.68 -4.42
N ASN A 93 -18.32 3.86 -5.47
CA ASN A 93 -18.99 2.57 -5.64
C ASN A 93 -18.26 1.41 -4.95
N PHE A 94 -17.06 1.64 -4.41
CA PHE A 94 -16.25 0.57 -3.79
C PHE A 94 -17.04 -0.25 -2.78
N ASN A 95 -17.78 0.43 -1.89
CA ASN A 95 -18.55 -0.23 -0.84
C ASN A 95 -19.72 -1.08 -1.37
N ALA A 96 -20.27 -0.74 -2.53
CA ALA A 96 -21.31 -1.54 -3.19
C ALA A 96 -20.73 -2.78 -3.90
N LEU A 97 -19.48 -2.73 -4.34
CA LEU A 97 -18.78 -3.84 -5.00
C LEU A 97 -18.21 -4.84 -4.00
N TYR A 98 -17.79 -4.36 -2.83
CA TYR A 98 -17.10 -5.12 -1.81
C TYR A 98 -17.96 -6.24 -1.22
N GLN A 99 -17.36 -7.42 -1.03
CA GLN A 99 -17.89 -8.51 -0.22
C GLN A 99 -16.85 -8.91 0.84
N LYS A 100 -17.33 -9.36 1.99
CA LYS A 100 -16.44 -9.76 3.08
C LYS A 100 -15.48 -10.86 2.63
N GLY A 101 -14.20 -10.66 2.88
CA GLY A 101 -13.14 -11.58 2.47
C GLY A 101 -12.50 -11.25 1.12
N ASP A 102 -13.00 -10.23 0.41
CA ASP A 102 -12.33 -9.75 -0.81
C ASP A 102 -10.91 -9.26 -0.51
N VAL A 103 -9.99 -9.56 -1.43
CA VAL A 103 -8.59 -9.12 -1.39
C VAL A 103 -8.44 -7.87 -2.26
N VAL A 104 -7.85 -6.83 -1.71
CA VAL A 104 -7.53 -5.61 -2.47
C VAL A 104 -6.20 -5.79 -3.17
N VAL A 105 -6.15 -5.48 -4.48
CA VAL A 105 -4.91 -5.42 -5.26
C VAL A 105 -4.73 -4.01 -5.81
N GLY A 106 -3.59 -3.37 -5.49
CA GLY A 106 -3.27 -2.00 -5.88
C GLY A 106 -2.03 -1.88 -6.78
N GLY A 107 -1.81 -0.67 -7.32
CA GLY A 107 -0.67 -0.35 -8.16
C GLY A 107 0.64 -0.10 -7.39
N LEU A 108 1.53 0.69 -8.02
CA LEU A 108 2.80 1.11 -7.42
C LEU A 108 2.58 2.16 -6.32
N ASN A 109 3.44 2.11 -5.28
CA ASN A 109 3.49 3.09 -4.20
C ASN A 109 2.13 3.30 -3.50
N PHE A 110 1.44 2.19 -3.23
CA PHE A 110 0.14 2.19 -2.54
C PHE A 110 0.26 2.76 -1.12
N GLY A 111 -0.69 3.57 -0.71
CA GLY A 111 -0.73 4.18 0.62
C GLY A 111 0.29 5.31 0.81
N THR A 112 0.72 5.97 -0.27
CA THR A 112 1.61 7.13 -0.21
C THR A 112 0.94 8.34 0.47
N GLY A 113 1.72 9.35 0.83
CA GLY A 113 1.24 10.61 1.41
C GLY A 113 1.31 10.64 2.93
N SER A 114 0.20 10.90 3.60
CA SER A 114 0.15 11.08 5.05
C SER A 114 0.36 9.78 5.83
N SER A 115 0.90 9.90 7.05
CA SER A 115 1.14 8.76 7.97
C SER A 115 -0.13 8.26 8.70
N ARG A 116 -1.30 8.37 8.10
CA ARG A 116 -2.57 7.95 8.71
C ARG A 116 -2.62 6.45 8.94
N GLU A 117 -2.68 6.03 10.18
CA GLU A 117 -2.88 4.62 10.53
C GLU A 117 -4.26 4.11 10.09
N GLN A 118 -5.27 4.99 10.10
CA GLN A 118 -6.63 4.68 9.68
C GLN A 118 -6.71 4.15 8.24
N ALA A 119 -5.77 4.52 7.37
CA ALA A 119 -5.72 3.96 6.01
C ALA A 119 -5.45 2.44 5.98
N ALA A 120 -4.82 1.88 7.02
CA ALA A 120 -4.63 0.44 7.17
C ALA A 120 -5.71 -0.18 8.07
N THR A 121 -5.99 0.44 9.22
CA THR A 121 -6.92 -0.12 10.21
C THR A 121 -8.36 -0.16 9.70
N ALA A 122 -8.80 0.81 8.90
CA ALA A 122 -10.13 0.81 8.31
C ALA A 122 -10.35 -0.37 7.33
N LEU A 123 -9.32 -0.75 6.56
CA LEU A 123 -9.39 -1.93 5.69
C LEU A 123 -9.46 -3.22 6.51
N LYS A 124 -8.69 -3.31 7.59
CA LYS A 124 -8.76 -4.43 8.53
C LYS A 124 -10.16 -4.55 9.15
N PHE A 125 -10.73 -3.45 9.64
CA PHE A 125 -12.08 -3.42 10.21
C PHE A 125 -13.16 -3.77 9.19
N LYS A 126 -12.94 -3.44 7.92
CA LYS A 126 -13.82 -3.84 6.84
C LYS A 126 -13.85 -5.36 6.62
N GLY A 127 -12.84 -6.07 7.10
CA GLY A 127 -12.69 -7.51 6.90
C GLY A 127 -11.98 -7.86 5.60
N ILE A 128 -11.20 -6.93 5.06
CA ILE A 128 -10.22 -7.21 4.01
C ILE A 128 -9.06 -7.97 4.65
N PRO A 129 -8.76 -9.20 4.22
CA PRO A 129 -7.74 -10.02 4.87
C PRO A 129 -6.33 -9.51 4.61
N CYS A 130 -6.07 -8.97 3.44
CA CYS A 130 -4.79 -8.40 3.07
C CYS A 130 -4.91 -7.42 1.90
N VAL A 131 -3.87 -6.63 1.70
CA VAL A 131 -3.66 -5.85 0.47
C VAL A 131 -2.43 -6.39 -0.24
N ILE A 132 -2.55 -6.61 -1.56
CA ILE A 132 -1.43 -6.89 -2.44
C ILE A 132 -1.20 -5.65 -3.29
N ALA A 133 0.04 -5.24 -3.50
CA ALA A 133 0.33 -4.13 -4.40
C ALA A 133 1.63 -4.37 -5.17
N ALA A 134 1.83 -3.61 -6.25
CA ALA A 134 3.12 -3.65 -6.95
C ALA A 134 4.26 -3.12 -6.07
N SER A 135 3.96 -2.13 -5.21
CA SER A 135 4.80 -1.69 -4.10
C SER A 135 3.98 -0.83 -3.13
N PHE A 136 4.49 -0.61 -1.93
CA PHE A 136 3.87 0.24 -0.91
C PHE A 136 4.78 1.41 -0.55
N SER A 137 4.18 2.47 0.00
CA SER A 137 4.96 3.45 0.76
C SER A 137 5.43 2.84 2.07
N GLU A 138 6.66 3.15 2.48
CA GLU A 138 7.25 2.60 3.71
C GLU A 138 6.44 2.95 4.97
N THR A 139 5.86 4.14 4.99
CA THR A 139 5.01 4.58 6.10
C THR A 139 3.73 3.74 6.19
N TYR A 140 3.09 3.44 5.05
CA TYR A 140 1.91 2.59 5.02
C TYR A 140 2.22 1.16 5.47
N LYS A 141 3.32 0.56 4.98
CA LYS A 141 3.77 -0.78 5.41
C LYS A 141 3.96 -0.84 6.92
N ARG A 142 4.66 0.15 7.48
CA ARG A 142 4.86 0.24 8.93
C ARG A 142 3.55 0.31 9.70
N ASN A 143 2.62 1.15 9.27
CA ASN A 143 1.31 1.27 9.91
C ASN A 143 0.51 -0.03 9.80
N ALA A 144 0.54 -0.70 8.64
CA ALA A 144 -0.11 -1.99 8.45
C ALA A 144 0.46 -3.05 9.43
N PHE A 145 1.77 -3.21 9.49
CA PHE A 145 2.43 -4.17 10.39
C PHE A 145 2.17 -3.87 11.88
N ASN A 146 2.28 -2.60 12.28
CA ASN A 146 2.01 -2.20 13.67
C ASN A 146 0.57 -2.52 14.10
N ASN A 147 -0.36 -2.52 13.17
CA ASN A 147 -1.76 -2.82 13.43
C ASN A 147 -2.15 -4.27 13.09
N GLY A 148 -1.17 -5.15 12.80
CA GLY A 148 -1.42 -6.55 12.46
C GLY A 148 -2.30 -6.69 11.20
N PHE A 149 -2.07 -5.85 10.19
CA PHE A 149 -2.74 -5.91 8.90
C PHE A 149 -1.75 -6.38 7.84
N VAL A 150 -2.11 -7.43 7.11
CA VAL A 150 -1.21 -8.12 6.18
C VAL A 150 -1.11 -7.38 4.85
N VAL A 151 0.12 -7.20 4.36
CA VAL A 151 0.40 -6.60 3.05
C VAL A 151 1.49 -7.39 2.32
N PHE A 152 1.33 -7.56 1.00
CA PHE A 152 2.27 -8.28 0.14
C PHE A 152 2.64 -7.45 -1.08
N GLU A 153 3.92 -7.43 -1.45
CA GLU A 153 4.37 -6.87 -2.73
C GLU A 153 4.42 -7.98 -3.77
N CYS A 154 3.65 -7.80 -4.86
CA CYS A 154 3.62 -8.71 -6.00
C CYS A 154 3.40 -7.91 -7.30
N PRO A 155 4.45 -7.28 -7.85
CA PRO A 155 4.35 -6.50 -9.09
C PRO A 155 3.95 -7.36 -10.30
N GLU A 156 4.27 -8.65 -10.29
CA GLU A 156 3.90 -9.59 -11.35
C GLU A 156 2.39 -9.78 -11.45
N LEU A 157 1.71 -9.93 -10.29
CA LEU A 157 0.24 -10.03 -10.24
C LEU A 157 -0.42 -8.77 -10.82
N VAL A 158 0.07 -7.60 -10.43
CA VAL A 158 -0.46 -6.31 -10.92
C VAL A 158 -0.26 -6.18 -12.43
N THR A 159 0.91 -6.56 -12.94
CA THR A 159 1.19 -6.58 -14.39
C THR A 159 0.26 -7.53 -15.12
N HIS A 160 0.02 -8.73 -14.59
CA HIS A 160 -0.89 -9.70 -15.15
C HIS A 160 -2.35 -9.17 -15.19
N LEU A 161 -2.83 -8.59 -14.10
CA LEU A 161 -4.18 -8.00 -14.05
C LEU A 161 -4.32 -6.84 -15.04
N ARG A 162 -3.31 -5.99 -15.17
CA ARG A 162 -3.28 -4.91 -16.15
C ARG A 162 -3.35 -5.42 -17.59
N ALA A 163 -2.73 -6.55 -17.88
CA ALA A 163 -2.75 -7.16 -19.22
C ALA A 163 -4.07 -7.90 -19.52
N SER A 164 -4.66 -8.54 -18.52
CA SER A 164 -5.85 -9.41 -18.71
C SER A 164 -7.18 -8.66 -18.65
N LEU A 165 -7.26 -7.55 -17.89
CA LEU A 165 -8.50 -6.79 -17.72
C LEU A 165 -8.60 -5.67 -18.77
N THR A 166 -9.54 -5.82 -19.71
CA THR A 166 -9.73 -4.87 -20.83
C THR A 166 -10.63 -3.69 -20.47
N ASN A 167 -11.67 -3.91 -19.65
CA ASN A 167 -12.62 -2.88 -19.21
C ASN A 167 -12.37 -2.55 -17.74
N ARG A 168 -11.50 -1.59 -17.49
CA ARG A 168 -11.13 -1.18 -16.13
C ARG A 168 -11.97 0.00 -15.68
N THR A 169 -12.67 -0.20 -14.58
CA THR A 169 -13.29 0.85 -13.75
C THR A 169 -12.33 1.23 -12.63
N PRO A 170 -12.57 2.30 -11.85
CA PRO A 170 -11.72 2.61 -10.70
C PRO A 170 -11.44 1.40 -9.81
N THR A 171 -12.50 0.63 -9.47
CA THR A 171 -12.38 -0.69 -8.83
C THR A 171 -12.96 -1.75 -9.75
N THR A 172 -12.14 -2.70 -10.18
CA THR A 172 -12.57 -3.81 -11.04
C THR A 172 -12.60 -5.10 -10.23
N VAL A 173 -13.75 -5.79 -10.25
CA VAL A 173 -13.88 -7.12 -9.65
C VAL A 173 -13.27 -8.15 -10.61
N ALA A 174 -12.26 -8.89 -10.13
CA ALA A 174 -11.60 -9.95 -10.87
C ALA A 174 -11.82 -11.33 -10.22
N SER A 175 -11.20 -12.35 -10.82
CA SER A 175 -11.27 -13.73 -10.33
C SER A 175 -10.78 -13.89 -8.90
N GLU A 176 -11.15 -14.98 -8.25
CA GLU A 176 -10.59 -15.36 -6.95
C GLU A 176 -9.11 -15.68 -7.06
N ILE A 177 -8.40 -15.37 -5.98
CA ILE A 177 -7.01 -15.80 -5.76
C ILE A 177 -6.90 -16.58 -4.46
N THR A 178 -5.89 -17.44 -4.38
CA THR A 178 -5.47 -18.09 -3.15
C THR A 178 -4.01 -17.73 -2.90
N ILE A 179 -3.69 -17.41 -1.66
CA ILE A 179 -2.34 -17.10 -1.17
C ILE A 179 -2.06 -18.12 -0.08
N ASP A 180 -1.07 -19.00 -0.32
CA ASP A 180 -0.60 -20.04 0.58
C ASP A 180 0.72 -19.67 1.24
#